data_8a21431a1e5c205a1a08b8f47882c569
#
_entry.id   8a21431a1e5c205a1a08b8f47882c569
#
_cell.length_a   1.000
_cell.length_b   1.000
_cell.length_c   1.000
_cell.angle_alpha   90.00
_cell.angle_beta   90.00
_cell.angle_gamma   90.00
#
_symmetry.space_group_name_H-M   'P 1'
#
loop_
_entity.id
_entity.type
_entity.pdbx_description
1 polymer ?
#
loop_
_entity_poly.entity_id
_entity_poly.type
_entity_poly.pdbx_seq_one_letter_code
_entity_poly.pdbx_strand_id
1 'polypeptide(L)'
;MLFLLSACGRKKAPITDAITNRDSVPVMITRDVSTYISDSGVVRYKIITDEWRVYDRLDPSRWTFEKGIYLEKFNNDLSIEATIVADTAYYYDQQELWELRGNVHIENEQDEQFDTQLLFWNQKSKKVYSDLYIRIRQQKRIITGVGFTSNQEFTNYTIKKTQGIFPVKEDENDNVNEDENEDDNSQL
;
A
#
# COMPACT_ATOMS: atom_id res chain seq x y z
N MET A 1 -60.41 -24.37 41.22
CA MET A 1 -59.85 -23.68 40.05
C MET A 1 -58.35 -23.43 40.35
N LEU A 2 -57.48 -24.28 39.80
CA LEU A 2 -56.04 -24.33 40.14
C LEU A 2 -55.27 -23.65 39.00
N PHE A 3 -54.66 -22.47 39.24
CA PHE A 3 -53.80 -21.76 38.27
C PHE A 3 -52.39 -22.28 38.34
N LEU A 4 -51.95 -22.99 37.32
CA LEU A 4 -50.54 -23.38 37.10
C LEU A 4 -49.78 -22.19 36.55
N LEU A 5 -48.94 -21.54 37.36
CA LEU A 5 -47.95 -20.54 36.94
C LEU A 5 -46.77 -21.25 36.29
N SER A 6 -46.70 -21.27 34.97
CA SER A 6 -45.52 -21.75 34.22
C SER A 6 -44.45 -20.66 34.27
N ALA A 7 -43.40 -20.90 35.08
CA ALA A 7 -42.22 -20.06 35.13
C ALA A 7 -41.34 -20.29 33.88
N CYS A 8 -41.25 -19.29 33.00
CA CYS A 8 -40.36 -19.26 31.86
C CYS A 8 -38.92 -19.19 32.34
N GLY A 9 -38.19 -20.30 32.30
CA GLY A 9 -36.73 -20.33 32.57
C GLY A 9 -35.96 -19.56 31.50
N ARG A 10 -35.53 -18.34 31.79
CA ARG A 10 -34.57 -17.61 30.93
C ARG A 10 -33.25 -18.39 30.89
N LYS A 11 -32.90 -18.91 29.73
CA LYS A 11 -31.51 -19.36 29.46
C LYS A 11 -30.58 -18.17 29.67
N LYS A 12 -29.67 -18.28 30.65
CA LYS A 12 -28.60 -17.29 30.80
C LYS A 12 -27.81 -17.24 29.52
N ALA A 13 -27.76 -16.09 28.87
CA ALA A 13 -26.87 -15.83 27.76
C ALA A 13 -25.41 -16.10 28.24
N PRO A 14 -24.54 -16.69 27.43
CA PRO A 14 -23.15 -16.87 27.78
C PRO A 14 -22.56 -15.48 28.10
N ILE A 15 -22.00 -15.36 29.30
CA ILE A 15 -21.27 -14.15 29.69
C ILE A 15 -19.99 -14.18 28.86
N THR A 16 -19.92 -13.31 27.87
CA THR A 16 -18.67 -13.05 27.14
C THR A 16 -17.67 -12.48 28.15
N ASP A 17 -16.43 -13.00 28.16
CA ASP A 17 -15.39 -12.51 29.05
C ASP A 17 -15.30 -10.99 28.96
N ALA A 18 -15.31 -10.34 30.12
CA ALA A 18 -15.21 -8.89 30.17
C ALA A 18 -13.88 -8.46 29.52
N ILE A 19 -13.93 -7.51 28.58
CA ILE A 19 -12.74 -6.92 28.00
C ILE A 19 -11.96 -6.26 29.15
N THR A 20 -10.92 -6.92 29.61
CA THR A 20 -10.09 -6.47 30.75
C THR A 20 -9.14 -5.36 30.38
N ASN A 21 -8.75 -5.28 29.11
CA ASN A 21 -7.90 -4.20 28.60
C ASN A 21 -8.67 -3.38 27.54
N ARG A 22 -9.23 -2.26 27.95
CA ARG A 22 -9.99 -1.35 27.08
C ARG A 22 -9.10 -0.62 26.06
N ASP A 23 -7.80 -0.53 26.32
CA ASP A 23 -6.87 0.19 25.47
C ASP A 23 -6.58 -0.59 24.18
N SER A 24 -6.75 -1.92 24.21
CA SER A 24 -6.61 -2.79 23.03
C SER A 24 -7.85 -2.87 22.14
N VAL A 25 -8.94 -2.17 22.50
CA VAL A 25 -10.18 -2.17 21.73
C VAL A 25 -10.22 -0.94 20.82
N PRO A 26 -10.43 -1.10 19.51
CA PRO A 26 -10.57 0.04 18.62
C PRO A 26 -11.85 0.84 18.97
N VAL A 27 -11.77 2.17 18.91
CA VAL A 27 -12.92 3.06 19.09
C VAL A 27 -13.77 3.14 17.83
N MET A 28 -13.19 2.79 16.69
CA MET A 28 -13.88 2.74 15.40
C MET A 28 -13.40 1.53 14.59
N ILE A 29 -14.35 0.85 13.96
CA ILE A 29 -14.10 -0.17 12.93
C ILE A 29 -15.02 0.15 11.75
N THR A 30 -14.42 0.40 10.59
CA THR A 30 -15.14 0.62 9.34
C THR A 30 -14.70 -0.43 8.33
N ARG A 31 -15.63 -0.96 7.54
CA ARG A 31 -15.37 -1.98 6.51
C ARG A 31 -15.72 -1.45 5.14
N ASP A 32 -15.11 -2.06 4.10
CA ASP A 32 -15.34 -1.70 2.69
C ASP A 32 -15.18 -0.20 2.46
N VAL A 33 -14.04 0.34 2.89
CA VAL A 33 -13.76 1.77 2.92
C VAL A 33 -13.25 2.24 1.58
N SER A 34 -13.87 3.30 1.03
CA SER A 34 -13.32 4.14 -0.04
C SER A 34 -13.57 5.58 0.36
N THR A 35 -12.52 6.31 0.71
CA THR A 35 -12.64 7.67 1.27
C THR A 35 -11.53 8.59 0.80
N TYR A 36 -11.84 9.88 0.75
CA TYR A 36 -10.88 10.95 0.49
C TYR A 36 -10.47 11.62 1.81
N ILE A 37 -9.19 11.89 1.95
CA ILE A 37 -8.62 12.65 3.05
C ILE A 37 -8.21 14.02 2.53
N SER A 38 -8.74 15.06 3.14
CA SER A 38 -8.40 16.44 2.82
C SER A 38 -7.63 17.10 3.97
N ASP A 39 -6.69 17.96 3.61
CA ASP A 39 -6.00 18.85 4.52
C ASP A 39 -6.22 20.28 4.06
N SER A 40 -6.67 21.13 5.00
CA SER A 40 -6.93 22.57 4.74
C SER A 40 -7.85 22.82 3.53
N GLY A 41 -8.86 21.94 3.34
CA GLY A 41 -9.83 22.05 2.24
C GLY A 41 -9.36 21.50 0.89
N VAL A 42 -8.14 20.97 0.81
CA VAL A 42 -7.59 20.34 -0.41
C VAL A 42 -7.55 18.83 -0.23
N VAL A 43 -8.12 18.07 -1.19
CA VAL A 43 -8.00 16.60 -1.20
C VAL A 43 -6.54 16.23 -1.41
N ARG A 44 -5.99 15.42 -0.50
CA ARG A 44 -4.59 15.00 -0.53
C ARG A 44 -4.43 13.54 -0.84
N TYR A 45 -5.33 12.71 -0.31
CA TYR A 45 -5.23 11.25 -0.43
C TYR A 45 -6.59 10.64 -0.67
N LYS A 46 -6.60 9.46 -1.31
CA LYS A 46 -7.72 8.52 -1.29
C LYS A 46 -7.24 7.21 -0.71
N ILE A 47 -8.02 6.64 0.19
CA ILE A 47 -7.74 5.36 0.83
C ILE A 47 -8.83 4.38 0.43
N ILE A 48 -8.43 3.20 -0.03
CA ILE A 48 -9.30 2.04 -0.25
C ILE A 48 -8.74 0.90 0.59
N THR A 49 -9.59 0.29 1.42
CA THR A 49 -9.24 -0.85 2.28
C THR A 49 -10.48 -1.64 2.68
N ASP A 50 -10.32 -2.94 2.91
CA ASP A 50 -11.41 -3.77 3.41
C ASP A 50 -11.76 -3.49 4.87
N GLU A 51 -10.80 -3.04 5.68
CA GLU A 51 -11.05 -2.72 7.08
C GLU A 51 -10.09 -1.66 7.61
N TRP A 52 -10.67 -0.62 8.21
CA TRP A 52 -9.97 0.44 8.93
C TRP A 52 -10.38 0.43 10.38
N ARG A 53 -9.39 0.33 11.29
CA ARG A 53 -9.59 0.43 12.74
C ARG A 53 -8.84 1.62 13.31
N VAL A 54 -9.44 2.29 14.29
CA VAL A 54 -8.83 3.41 15.02
C VAL A 54 -8.66 3.02 16.47
N TYR A 55 -7.45 3.18 16.97
CA TYR A 55 -7.08 2.97 18.37
C TYR A 55 -6.56 4.29 18.94
N ASP A 56 -7.42 5.01 19.67
CA ASP A 56 -7.09 6.32 20.27
C ASP A 56 -6.46 6.20 21.66
N ARG A 57 -6.60 5.05 22.32
CA ARG A 57 -6.10 4.80 23.69
C ARG A 57 -4.78 4.05 23.73
N LEU A 58 -4.28 3.58 22.60
CA LEU A 58 -2.92 3.04 22.55
C LEU A 58 -1.90 4.16 22.65
N ASP A 59 -0.73 3.85 23.17
CA ASP A 59 0.43 4.73 23.16
C ASP A 59 1.56 4.07 22.34
N PRO A 60 1.85 4.58 21.13
CA PRO A 60 1.16 5.66 20.42
C PRO A 60 -0.23 5.27 19.88
N SER A 61 -1.14 6.25 19.80
CA SER A 61 -2.41 6.10 19.09
C SER A 61 -2.16 5.83 17.61
N ARG A 62 -3.04 5.03 16.98
CA ARG A 62 -2.84 4.62 15.60
C ARG A 62 -4.12 4.19 14.88
N TRP A 63 -4.08 4.32 13.58
CA TRP A 63 -4.99 3.65 12.66
C TRP A 63 -4.34 2.38 12.14
N THR A 64 -5.13 1.34 11.90
CA THR A 64 -4.62 0.07 11.34
C THR A 64 -5.44 -0.36 10.13
N PHE A 65 -4.72 -0.90 9.13
CA PHE A 65 -5.23 -1.40 7.86
C PHE A 65 -4.63 -2.80 7.65
N GLU A 66 -5.19 -3.80 8.35
CA GLU A 66 -4.60 -5.15 8.41
C GLU A 66 -5.06 -6.09 7.28
N LYS A 67 -5.99 -5.63 6.43
CA LYS A 67 -6.55 -6.40 5.30
C LYS A 67 -6.21 -5.78 3.95
N GLY A 68 -5.04 -5.17 3.87
CA GLY A 68 -4.59 -4.46 2.68
C GLY A 68 -4.97 -2.99 2.65
N ILE A 69 -4.16 -2.21 1.95
CA ILE A 69 -4.41 -0.80 1.67
C ILE A 69 -4.01 -0.48 0.24
N TYR A 70 -4.84 0.33 -0.42
CA TYR A 70 -4.51 1.05 -1.64
C TYR A 70 -4.68 2.54 -1.35
N LEU A 71 -3.63 3.31 -1.60
CA LEU A 71 -3.56 4.73 -1.33
C LEU A 71 -3.16 5.48 -2.59
N GLU A 72 -3.95 6.49 -2.97
CA GLU A 72 -3.60 7.47 -3.99
C GLU A 72 -3.19 8.78 -3.30
N LYS A 73 -2.06 9.34 -3.70
CA LYS A 73 -1.63 10.69 -3.31
C LYS A 73 -1.88 11.62 -4.48
N PHE A 74 -2.48 12.78 -4.23
CA PHE A 74 -2.84 13.75 -5.26
C PHE A 74 -1.98 15.00 -5.23
N ASN A 75 -1.70 15.52 -6.41
CA ASN A 75 -1.22 16.88 -6.66
C ASN A 75 -2.33 17.91 -6.37
N ASN A 76 -1.98 19.20 -6.45
CA ASN A 76 -2.94 20.28 -6.23
C ASN A 76 -4.02 20.38 -7.32
N ASP A 77 -3.77 19.83 -8.50
CA ASP A 77 -4.71 19.75 -9.64
C ASP A 77 -5.53 18.47 -9.66
N LEU A 78 -5.41 17.64 -8.60
CA LEU A 78 -6.05 16.34 -8.43
C LEU A 78 -5.54 15.26 -9.38
N SER A 79 -4.43 15.46 -10.08
CA SER A 79 -3.71 14.37 -10.72
C SER A 79 -3.07 13.45 -9.67
N ILE A 80 -2.93 12.16 -10.01
CA ILE A 80 -2.29 11.19 -9.11
C ILE A 80 -0.78 11.43 -9.16
N GLU A 81 -0.20 11.79 -8.02
CA GLU A 81 1.23 11.97 -7.84
C GLU A 81 1.95 10.65 -7.55
N ALA A 82 1.31 9.77 -6.78
CA ALA A 82 1.80 8.44 -6.48
C ALA A 82 0.66 7.51 -6.05
N THR A 83 0.83 6.22 -6.33
CA THR A 83 0.00 5.14 -5.76
C THR A 83 0.84 4.27 -4.85
N ILE A 84 0.25 3.74 -3.77
CA ILE A 84 0.91 2.85 -2.81
C ILE A 84 -0.03 1.69 -2.49
N VAL A 85 0.49 0.47 -2.59
CA VAL A 85 -0.20 -0.76 -2.16
C VAL A 85 0.64 -1.44 -1.09
N ALA A 86 0.00 -2.02 -0.08
CA ALA A 86 0.66 -2.85 0.91
C ALA A 86 -0.32 -3.87 1.51
N ASP A 87 0.20 -4.99 2.03
CA ASP A 87 -0.63 -6.00 2.71
C ASP A 87 -1.18 -5.47 4.03
N THR A 88 -0.40 -4.67 4.75
CA THR A 88 -0.80 -4.02 5.99
C THR A 88 -0.23 -2.61 6.09
N ALA A 89 -0.94 -1.72 6.77
CA ALA A 89 -0.44 -0.39 7.08
C ALA A 89 -0.86 0.06 8.48
N TYR A 90 -0.02 0.89 9.07
CA TYR A 90 -0.26 1.57 10.33
C TYR A 90 0.00 3.06 10.15
N TYR A 91 -0.88 3.88 10.68
CA TYR A 91 -0.69 5.33 10.73
C TYR A 91 -0.66 5.80 12.18
N TYR A 92 0.47 6.34 12.60
CA TYR A 92 0.68 6.91 13.92
C TYR A 92 0.41 8.41 13.84
N ASP A 93 -0.77 8.81 14.27
CA ASP A 93 -1.31 10.17 14.09
C ASP A 93 -0.47 11.26 14.78
N GLN A 94 -0.01 11.03 16.00
CA GLN A 94 0.84 11.98 16.74
C GLN A 94 2.22 12.19 16.09
N GLN A 95 2.70 11.18 15.36
CA GLN A 95 4.01 11.17 14.69
C GLN A 95 3.90 11.55 13.21
N GLU A 96 2.67 11.59 12.67
CA GLU A 96 2.40 11.75 11.24
C GLU A 96 3.20 10.74 10.42
N LEU A 97 3.26 9.49 10.91
CA LEU A 97 4.10 8.43 10.38
C LEU A 97 3.25 7.27 9.86
N TRP A 98 3.39 6.99 8.59
CA TRP A 98 2.93 5.75 7.98
C TRP A 98 4.01 4.67 8.06
N GLU A 99 3.59 3.46 8.40
CA GLU A 99 4.37 2.24 8.33
C GLU A 99 3.61 1.24 7.47
N LEU A 100 4.19 0.87 6.31
CA LEU A 100 3.60 -0.05 5.34
C LEU A 100 4.42 -1.33 5.32
N ARG A 101 3.77 -2.48 5.36
CA ARG A 101 4.41 -3.79 5.47
C ARG A 101 3.81 -4.80 4.50
N GLY A 102 4.66 -5.67 3.99
CA GLY A 102 4.32 -6.77 3.09
C GLY A 102 3.97 -6.27 1.69
N ASN A 103 4.67 -6.78 0.69
CA ASN A 103 4.44 -6.51 -0.73
C ASN A 103 4.19 -5.03 -1.03
N VAL A 104 4.98 -4.15 -0.39
CA VAL A 104 4.84 -2.71 -0.60
C VAL A 104 5.25 -2.38 -2.03
N HIS A 105 4.30 -1.87 -2.80
CA HIS A 105 4.47 -1.45 -4.18
C HIS A 105 4.06 0.01 -4.33
N ILE A 106 4.93 0.81 -4.92
CA ILE A 106 4.70 2.23 -5.18
C ILE A 106 4.92 2.50 -6.66
N GLU A 107 4.08 3.35 -7.23
CA GLU A 107 4.25 3.90 -8.58
C GLU A 107 4.14 5.42 -8.50
N ASN A 108 5.12 6.13 -9.05
CA ASN A 108 5.11 7.59 -9.09
C ASN A 108 4.61 8.13 -10.44
N GLU A 109 4.47 9.43 -10.58
CA GLU A 109 3.99 10.08 -11.81
C GLU A 109 4.92 9.92 -13.03
N GLN A 110 6.17 9.44 -12.85
CA GLN A 110 7.10 9.10 -13.91
C GLN A 110 7.05 7.61 -14.32
N ASP A 111 6.05 6.86 -13.89
CA ASP A 111 5.91 5.40 -14.07
C ASP A 111 7.09 4.60 -13.48
N GLU A 112 7.82 5.17 -12.52
CA GLU A 112 8.84 4.44 -11.79
C GLU A 112 8.19 3.62 -10.68
N GLN A 113 8.57 2.35 -10.58
CA GLN A 113 8.01 1.41 -9.61
C GLN A 113 9.04 1.06 -8.53
N PHE A 114 8.57 1.03 -7.28
CA PHE A 114 9.40 0.74 -6.11
C PHE A 114 8.78 -0.43 -5.34
N ASP A 115 9.51 -1.52 -5.19
CA ASP A 115 9.07 -2.72 -4.50
C ASP A 115 9.93 -2.97 -3.25
N THR A 116 9.31 -3.14 -2.08
CA THR A 116 9.97 -3.45 -0.81
C THR A 116 9.04 -4.21 0.12
N GLN A 117 9.55 -4.71 1.26
CA GLN A 117 8.74 -5.39 2.28
C GLN A 117 8.38 -4.50 3.47
N LEU A 118 9.01 -3.34 3.59
CA LEU A 118 8.75 -2.38 4.66
C LEU A 118 9.04 -0.98 4.14
N LEU A 119 8.15 -0.04 4.43
CA LEU A 119 8.33 1.37 4.10
C LEU A 119 7.80 2.24 5.23
N PHE A 120 8.56 3.26 5.57
CA PHE A 120 8.14 4.34 6.45
C PHE A 120 7.97 5.62 5.65
N TRP A 121 6.85 6.30 5.85
CA TRP A 121 6.60 7.62 5.29
C TRP A 121 6.24 8.60 6.40
N ASN A 122 7.16 9.49 6.69
CA ASN A 122 6.98 10.54 7.68
C ASN A 122 6.50 11.82 6.97
N GLN A 123 5.24 12.16 7.15
CA GLN A 123 4.60 13.31 6.51
C GLN A 123 5.16 14.64 7.03
N LYS A 124 5.50 14.70 8.33
CA LYS A 124 6.06 15.91 8.95
C LYS A 124 7.42 16.28 8.37
N SER A 125 8.30 15.31 8.17
CA SER A 125 9.62 15.53 7.55
C SER A 125 9.60 15.44 6.03
N LYS A 126 8.47 15.05 5.43
CA LYS A 126 8.29 14.78 3.99
C LYS A 126 9.30 13.77 3.45
N LYS A 127 9.61 12.74 4.24
CA LYS A 127 10.60 11.71 3.90
C LYS A 127 9.96 10.33 3.88
N VAL A 128 10.41 9.55 2.90
CA VAL A 128 10.11 8.13 2.78
C VAL A 128 11.41 7.35 2.94
N TYR A 129 11.39 6.24 3.69
CA TYR A 129 12.61 5.46 3.90
C TYR A 129 12.30 4.00 4.21
N SER A 130 13.29 3.15 3.93
CA SER A 130 13.34 1.74 4.28
C SER A 130 14.78 1.32 4.55
N ASP A 131 14.98 0.40 5.49
CA ASP A 131 16.29 -0.22 5.71
C ASP A 131 16.38 -1.63 5.07
N LEU A 132 15.29 -2.09 4.45
CA LEU A 132 15.23 -3.38 3.78
C LEU A 132 15.67 -3.30 2.31
N TYR A 133 15.65 -4.46 1.65
CA TYR A 133 15.86 -4.58 0.22
C TYR A 133 14.80 -3.78 -0.54
N ILE A 134 15.25 -3.09 -1.59
CA ILE A 134 14.39 -2.38 -2.53
C ILE A 134 14.77 -2.70 -3.96
N ARG A 135 13.76 -2.81 -4.81
CA ARG A 135 13.88 -2.91 -6.26
C ARG A 135 13.17 -1.71 -6.86
N ILE A 136 13.88 -0.96 -7.69
CA ILE A 136 13.34 0.20 -8.41
C ILE A 136 13.39 -0.12 -9.89
N ARG A 137 12.24 -0.10 -10.53
CA ARG A 137 12.09 -0.29 -11.96
C ARG A 137 11.85 1.06 -12.61
N GLN A 138 12.73 1.42 -13.52
CA GLN A 138 12.65 2.58 -14.40
C GLN A 138 12.48 2.09 -15.85
N GLN A 139 12.11 2.97 -16.77
CA GLN A 139 11.92 2.62 -18.20
C GLN A 139 13.08 1.84 -18.81
N LYS A 140 14.32 2.21 -18.51
CA LYS A 140 15.53 1.64 -19.16
C LYS A 140 16.39 0.78 -18.26
N ARG A 141 16.09 0.69 -16.97
CA ARG A 141 16.92 -0.04 -16.00
C ARG A 141 16.15 -0.47 -14.76
N ILE A 142 16.67 -1.52 -14.13
CA ILE A 142 16.23 -1.95 -12.80
C ILE A 142 17.41 -1.75 -11.85
N ILE A 143 17.16 -1.08 -10.74
CA ILE A 143 18.14 -0.83 -9.69
C ILE A 143 17.73 -1.61 -8.46
N THR A 144 18.66 -2.31 -7.82
CA THR A 144 18.41 -3.04 -6.58
C THR A 144 19.40 -2.65 -5.50
N GLY A 145 18.98 -2.73 -4.24
CA GLY A 145 19.87 -2.44 -3.14
C GLY A 145 19.20 -2.61 -1.77
N VAL A 146 19.91 -2.23 -0.71
CA VAL A 146 19.45 -2.27 0.66
C VAL A 146 19.58 -0.89 1.28
N GLY A 147 18.51 -0.46 1.94
CA GLY A 147 18.40 0.87 2.52
C GLY A 147 18.10 1.95 1.47
N PHE A 148 16.97 2.60 1.65
CA PHE A 148 16.39 3.57 0.74
C PHE A 148 15.94 4.81 1.50
N THR A 149 16.12 5.97 0.90
CA THR A 149 15.55 7.24 1.40
C THR A 149 15.13 8.08 0.21
N SER A 150 13.95 8.67 0.27
CA SER A 150 13.37 9.50 -0.78
C SER A 150 12.62 10.70 -0.20
N ASN A 151 12.33 11.68 -1.06
CA ASN A 151 11.24 12.62 -0.84
C ASN A 151 9.89 11.90 -0.98
N GLN A 152 8.80 12.52 -0.55
CA GLN A 152 7.46 11.91 -0.57
C GLN A 152 6.83 11.80 -1.97
N GLU A 153 7.43 12.42 -2.97
CA GLU A 153 7.08 12.36 -4.39
C GLU A 153 7.81 11.21 -5.13
N PHE A 154 8.74 10.53 -4.46
CA PHE A 154 9.58 9.46 -5.03
C PHE A 154 10.41 9.87 -6.25
N THR A 155 10.69 11.17 -6.41
CA THR A 155 11.44 11.73 -7.53
C THR A 155 12.93 11.93 -7.23
N ASN A 156 13.29 12.04 -5.96
CA ASN A 156 14.67 12.21 -5.51
C ASN A 156 14.99 11.20 -4.40
N TYR A 157 15.80 10.19 -4.73
CA TYR A 157 16.07 9.10 -3.79
C TYR A 157 17.55 8.68 -3.77
N THR A 158 17.92 8.02 -2.68
CA THR A 158 19.23 7.45 -2.44
C THR A 158 19.11 6.01 -1.96
N ILE A 159 19.91 5.11 -2.52
CA ILE A 159 20.07 3.73 -2.07
C ILE A 159 21.38 3.64 -1.30
N LYS A 160 21.32 3.19 -0.04
CA LYS A 160 22.53 3.15 0.84
C LYS A 160 23.55 2.11 0.39
N LYS A 161 23.08 0.94 -0.07
CA LYS A 161 23.91 -0.18 -0.54
C LYS A 161 23.33 -0.71 -1.85
N THR A 162 23.74 -0.15 -2.97
CA THR A 162 23.35 -0.64 -4.29
C THR A 162 23.93 -2.03 -4.52
N GLN A 163 23.10 -2.99 -4.94
CA GLN A 163 23.51 -4.37 -5.20
C GLN A 163 23.58 -4.70 -6.69
N GLY A 164 22.80 -4.04 -7.52
CA GLY A 164 22.79 -4.27 -8.95
C GLY A 164 22.07 -3.17 -9.74
N ILE A 165 22.49 -3.01 -10.99
CA ILE A 165 21.81 -2.17 -11.97
C ILE A 165 21.75 -3.00 -13.26
N PHE A 166 20.54 -3.28 -13.73
CA PHE A 166 20.30 -4.15 -14.87
C PHE A 166 19.58 -3.36 -15.97
N PRO A 167 20.06 -3.40 -17.23
CA PRO A 167 19.32 -2.81 -18.34
C PRO A 167 18.02 -3.62 -18.56
N VAL A 168 16.94 -2.94 -18.91
CA VAL A 168 15.72 -3.57 -19.42
C VAL A 168 15.98 -3.85 -20.90
N LYS A 169 15.80 -5.11 -21.35
CA LYS A 169 15.81 -5.44 -22.77
C LYS A 169 14.51 -4.91 -23.36
N GLU A 170 14.63 -4.05 -24.37
CA GLU A 170 13.50 -3.81 -25.28
C GLU A 170 13.33 -5.11 -26.07
N ASP A 171 12.14 -5.69 -26.09
CA ASP A 171 11.80 -6.78 -26.99
C ASP A 171 11.84 -6.21 -28.40
N GLU A 172 12.96 -6.41 -29.12
CA GLU A 172 13.00 -6.22 -30.55
C GLU A 172 11.98 -7.20 -31.14
N ASN A 173 10.86 -6.66 -31.64
CA ASN A 173 9.98 -7.39 -32.52
C ASN A 173 10.81 -7.78 -33.75
N ASP A 174 11.27 -9.02 -33.78
CA ASP A 174 11.80 -9.65 -34.96
C ASP A 174 10.72 -9.67 -36.04
N ASN A 175 10.69 -8.63 -36.86
CA ASN A 175 10.08 -8.68 -38.16
C ASN A 175 10.93 -9.63 -38.98
N VAL A 176 10.66 -10.92 -38.89
CA VAL A 176 11.10 -11.88 -39.91
C VAL A 176 10.26 -11.60 -41.17
N ASN A 177 10.81 -10.79 -42.06
CA ASN A 177 10.35 -10.75 -43.44
C ASN A 177 10.85 -12.08 -44.05
N GLU A 178 9.99 -13.05 -44.19
CA GLU A 178 10.16 -14.17 -45.08
C GLU A 178 10.06 -13.60 -46.53
N ASP A 179 11.19 -13.28 -47.12
CA ASP A 179 11.29 -13.11 -48.58
C ASP A 179 11.12 -14.49 -49.19
N GLU A 180 9.93 -14.75 -49.69
CA GLU A 180 9.68 -15.83 -50.66
C GLU A 180 10.42 -15.48 -51.97
N ASN A 181 11.58 -16.11 -52.16
CA ASN A 181 12.19 -16.20 -53.47
C ASN A 181 11.56 -17.39 -54.22
N GLU A 182 10.57 -17.11 -55.04
CA GLU A 182 10.22 -17.95 -56.16
C GLU A 182 11.39 -17.97 -57.16
N ASP A 183 12.15 -19.03 -57.22
CA ASP A 183 12.99 -19.34 -58.35
C ASP A 183 12.21 -20.22 -59.33
N ASP A 184 11.67 -19.52 -60.33
CA ASP A 184 11.29 -20.08 -61.62
C ASP A 184 12.52 -20.59 -62.34
N ASN A 185 12.66 -21.89 -62.57
CA ASN A 185 13.58 -22.44 -63.54
C ASN A 185 12.89 -23.46 -64.39
N SER A 186 12.32 -22.96 -65.46
CA SER A 186 11.97 -23.72 -66.66
C SER A 186 13.23 -23.79 -67.56
N GLN A 187 13.42 -24.94 -68.18
CA GLN A 187 14.22 -25.33 -69.34
C GLN A 187 15.47 -26.15 -69.07
N LEU A 188 15.46 -27.41 -69.41
CA LEU A 188 15.66 -28.14 -70.70
C LEU A 188 15.63 -29.62 -70.42
#